data_cdffd744db2e124818403565dd342af2
#
_entry.id   cdffd744db2e124818403565dd342af2
#
_cell.length_a   1.000
_cell.length_b   1.000
_cell.length_c   1.000
_cell.angle_alpha   90.00
_cell.angle_beta   90.00
_cell.angle_gamma   90.00
#
_symmetry.space_group_name_H-M   'P 1'
#
loop_
_entity.id
_entity.type
_entity.pdbx_description
1 polymer ?
#
loop_
_entity_poly.entity_id
_entity_poly.type
_entity_poly.pdbx_seq_one_letter_code
_entity_poly.pdbx_strand_id
1 'polypeptide(L)'
;MRVAVIGAGVIGLATAYSLVRQGHSVELIERRDDVALETSFANGGQLSYRYVSPLADAGVPLQAIGWMLRGADAPLRFRPQASLHQWRWCLQFLLACRRSVNRRNAAHLLRLALHSQQILRSWREQDQLDGFAWRANGKLVIYRDQHSLHKGAAAIDDESGQRLLDAAQCVDVEPALTPLAASLRGGIYSPGDEVADCHLFCTELLRRLRASPAFHLHTGQSVSALRTEGKRVRAVVLGHDDVAIDHLVVAAGTGSVGLLRPLGIDLPIYPLKGYSLTVALADQDRVPQTNVTDYDNKVVYARLDDQLRVAAMVDIAGWDAGLDQQRIATLQRLASATFPGAGDYQRARQWAGLRPATPQGTPLIGRSGFDNLWLNVGHGSLGFTLACGSADLLSSVIGGSPPAVSLDGLSLPA
;
A
#
# COMPACT_ATOMS: atom_id res chain seq x y z
N MET A 1 -12.73 12.16 -22.94
CA MET A 1 -13.76 12.33 -21.87
C MET A 1 -13.13 13.11 -20.74
N ARG A 2 -13.91 13.90 -20.01
CA ARG A 2 -13.47 14.61 -18.79
C ARG A 2 -13.68 13.69 -17.58
N VAL A 3 -12.60 13.30 -16.95
CA VAL A 3 -12.62 12.40 -15.79
C VAL A 3 -12.15 13.15 -14.55
N ALA A 4 -12.97 13.26 -13.51
CA ALA A 4 -12.52 13.74 -12.22
C ALA A 4 -11.94 12.55 -11.41
N VAL A 5 -10.83 12.77 -10.72
CA VAL A 5 -10.21 11.82 -9.80
C VAL A 5 -10.13 12.47 -8.42
N ILE A 6 -10.74 11.87 -7.41
CA ILE A 6 -10.73 12.40 -6.04
C ILE A 6 -9.68 11.67 -5.22
N GLY A 7 -8.70 12.42 -4.70
CA GLY A 7 -7.56 11.97 -3.93
C GLY A 7 -6.28 11.90 -4.74
N ALA A 8 -5.26 12.65 -4.34
CA ALA A 8 -3.94 12.70 -4.97
C ALA A 8 -2.86 11.94 -4.18
N GLY A 9 -3.23 10.80 -3.59
CA GLY A 9 -2.28 9.78 -3.16
C GLY A 9 -1.76 8.98 -4.35
N VAL A 10 -0.91 7.98 -4.10
CA VAL A 10 -0.28 7.14 -5.14
C VAL A 10 -1.30 6.49 -6.07
N ILE A 11 -2.46 6.08 -5.55
CA ILE A 11 -3.52 5.47 -6.36
C ILE A 11 -4.17 6.49 -7.31
N GLY A 12 -4.51 7.68 -6.79
CA GLY A 12 -5.14 8.71 -7.60
C GLY A 12 -4.21 9.28 -8.67
N LEU A 13 -2.94 9.54 -8.30
CA LEU A 13 -1.94 10.02 -9.25
C LEU A 13 -1.62 8.99 -10.34
N ALA A 14 -1.44 7.71 -9.98
CA ALA A 14 -1.27 6.65 -10.97
C ALA A 14 -2.49 6.52 -11.90
N THR A 15 -3.70 6.64 -11.34
CA THR A 15 -4.96 6.63 -12.13
C THR A 15 -5.03 7.83 -13.07
N ALA A 16 -4.74 9.04 -12.59
CA ALA A 16 -4.70 10.24 -13.41
C ALA A 16 -3.68 10.12 -14.54
N TYR A 17 -2.49 9.59 -14.21
CA TYR A 17 -1.43 9.36 -15.19
C TYR A 17 -1.84 8.37 -16.28
N SER A 18 -2.42 7.23 -15.90
CA SER A 18 -2.91 6.24 -16.85
C SER A 18 -4.02 6.79 -17.75
N LEU A 19 -4.97 7.56 -17.20
CA LEU A 19 -6.05 8.19 -17.95
C LEU A 19 -5.52 9.24 -18.95
N VAL A 20 -4.58 10.09 -18.55
CA VAL A 20 -3.96 11.09 -19.44
C VAL A 20 -3.20 10.41 -20.58
N ARG A 21 -2.47 9.33 -20.29
CA ARG A 21 -1.79 8.52 -21.33
C ARG A 21 -2.76 7.92 -22.35
N GLN A 22 -4.00 7.64 -21.94
CA GLN A 22 -5.06 7.15 -22.83
C GLN A 22 -5.84 8.29 -23.53
N GLY A 23 -5.41 9.55 -23.40
CA GLY A 23 -5.98 10.70 -24.08
C GLY A 23 -7.23 11.29 -23.42
N HIS A 24 -7.47 11.00 -22.13
CA HIS A 24 -8.54 11.61 -21.37
C HIS A 24 -8.11 12.95 -20.76
N SER A 25 -9.06 13.88 -20.58
CA SER A 25 -8.86 15.08 -19.78
C SER A 25 -9.15 14.76 -18.31
N VAL A 26 -8.24 15.12 -17.41
CA VAL A 26 -8.30 14.73 -15.99
C VAL A 26 -8.28 15.95 -15.07
N GLU A 27 -9.28 16.02 -14.18
CA GLU A 27 -9.35 16.95 -13.05
C GLU A 27 -8.99 16.17 -11.76
N LEU A 28 -7.79 16.37 -11.24
CA LEU A 28 -7.35 15.72 -9.99
C LEU A 28 -7.63 16.63 -8.80
N ILE A 29 -8.36 16.12 -7.81
CA ILE A 29 -8.84 16.90 -6.67
C ILE A 29 -8.23 16.34 -5.39
N GLU A 30 -7.56 17.21 -4.62
CA GLU A 30 -6.90 16.85 -3.34
C GLU A 30 -7.28 17.86 -2.25
N ARG A 31 -7.66 17.34 -1.09
CA ARG A 31 -8.05 18.15 0.07
C ARG A 31 -6.87 18.80 0.79
N ARG A 32 -5.67 18.23 0.67
CA ARG A 32 -4.44 18.79 1.24
C ARG A 32 -3.85 19.84 0.29
N ASP A 33 -2.96 20.65 0.82
CA ASP A 33 -2.30 21.73 0.05
C ASP A 33 -1.32 21.19 -1.00
N ASP A 34 -0.91 19.92 -0.87
CA ASP A 34 -0.06 19.22 -1.85
C ASP A 34 -0.44 17.73 -1.94
N VAL A 35 0.12 17.05 -2.94
CA VAL A 35 -0.14 15.64 -3.23
C VAL A 35 0.62 14.71 -2.27
N ALA A 36 0.12 13.47 -2.12
CA ALA A 36 0.78 12.37 -1.39
C ALA A 36 1.14 12.65 0.07
N LEU A 37 0.48 13.59 0.75
CA LEU A 37 0.78 13.98 2.12
C LEU A 37 0.20 13.05 3.20
N GLU A 38 -0.56 12.02 2.80
CA GLU A 38 -1.14 11.04 3.73
C GLU A 38 -0.40 9.69 3.67
N THR A 39 -1.10 8.58 3.46
CA THR A 39 -0.53 7.22 3.50
C THR A 39 0.60 7.00 2.47
N SER A 40 0.67 7.80 1.42
CA SER A 40 1.73 7.76 0.40
C SER A 40 3.01 8.51 0.77
N PHE A 41 3.01 9.28 1.88
CA PHE A 41 4.13 10.16 2.25
C PHE A 41 5.36 9.39 2.74
N ALA A 42 5.16 8.44 3.68
CA ALA A 42 6.27 7.73 4.29
C ALA A 42 5.92 6.26 4.57
N ASN A 43 5.40 5.57 3.55
CA ASN A 43 5.14 4.14 3.58
C ASN A 43 6.44 3.32 3.59
N GLY A 44 6.35 1.99 3.58
CA GLY A 44 7.50 1.09 3.69
C GLY A 44 8.47 1.10 2.50
N GLY A 45 8.14 1.76 1.38
CA GLY A 45 9.00 1.87 0.20
C GLY A 45 9.23 0.57 -0.58
N GLN A 46 8.70 -0.56 -0.13
CA GLN A 46 8.89 -1.86 -0.79
C GLN A 46 7.85 -2.07 -1.90
N LEU A 47 8.31 -2.43 -3.07
CA LEU A 47 7.53 -2.92 -4.20
C LEU A 47 7.66 -4.45 -4.24
N SER A 48 6.82 -5.10 -3.42
CA SER A 48 6.90 -6.54 -3.16
C SER A 48 5.86 -7.28 -3.98
N TYR A 49 6.24 -7.77 -5.15
CA TYR A 49 5.29 -8.38 -6.09
C TYR A 49 4.97 -9.85 -5.77
N ARG A 50 5.90 -10.54 -5.10
CA ARG A 50 5.73 -11.94 -4.69
C ARG A 50 5.31 -12.10 -3.22
N TYR A 51 5.47 -11.04 -2.41
CA TYR A 51 5.11 -11.05 -0.99
C TYR A 51 3.83 -10.23 -0.75
N VAL A 52 2.72 -10.65 -1.37
CA VAL A 52 1.42 -9.94 -1.42
C VAL A 52 0.28 -10.66 -0.70
N SER A 53 0.59 -11.52 0.26
CA SER A 53 -0.45 -12.25 1.01
C SER A 53 -1.36 -11.29 1.79
N PRO A 54 -2.69 -11.53 1.80
CA PRO A 54 -3.62 -10.77 2.65
C PRO A 54 -3.25 -10.86 4.13
N LEU A 55 -3.51 -9.77 4.88
CA LEU A 55 -3.38 -9.77 6.35
C LEU A 55 -4.30 -10.81 7.02
N ALA A 56 -5.45 -11.10 6.42
CA ALA A 56 -6.41 -12.08 6.88
C ALA A 56 -5.91 -13.52 6.61
N ASP A 57 -5.01 -14.03 7.49
CA ASP A 57 -4.51 -15.42 7.46
C ASP A 57 -5.15 -16.24 8.59
N ALA A 58 -5.30 -17.55 8.38
CA ALA A 58 -5.92 -18.47 9.31
C ALA A 58 -5.29 -18.51 10.72
N GLY A 59 -3.99 -18.15 10.85
CA GLY A 59 -3.30 -18.05 12.13
C GLY A 59 -3.53 -16.73 12.87
N VAL A 60 -3.97 -15.68 12.18
CA VAL A 60 -4.05 -14.31 12.74
C VAL A 60 -5.03 -14.20 13.91
N PRO A 61 -6.25 -14.79 13.90
CA PRO A 61 -7.16 -14.67 15.03
C PRO A 61 -6.59 -15.24 16.34
N LEU A 62 -5.90 -16.38 16.29
CA LEU A 62 -5.27 -16.96 17.48
C LEU A 62 -4.03 -16.18 17.92
N GLN A 63 -3.21 -15.72 16.98
CA GLN A 63 -2.06 -14.88 17.26
C GLN A 63 -2.45 -13.54 17.87
N ALA A 64 -3.58 -12.95 17.43
CA ALA A 64 -4.09 -11.68 17.93
C ALA A 64 -4.37 -11.72 19.44
N ILE A 65 -4.84 -12.87 19.97
CA ILE A 65 -5.05 -13.07 21.41
C ILE A 65 -3.71 -12.93 22.15
N GLY A 66 -2.66 -13.61 21.69
CA GLY A 66 -1.32 -13.50 22.26
C GLY A 66 -0.71 -12.10 22.11
N TRP A 67 -1.01 -11.40 21.04
CA TRP A 67 -0.54 -10.02 20.81
C TRP A 67 -1.23 -9.01 21.74
N MET A 68 -2.52 -9.19 22.04
CA MET A 68 -3.22 -8.31 23.00
C MET A 68 -2.55 -8.28 24.39
N LEU A 69 -1.83 -9.34 24.76
CA LEU A 69 -1.10 -9.42 26.03
C LEU A 69 0.26 -8.69 26.00
N ARG A 70 0.78 -8.35 24.82
CA ARG A 70 2.10 -7.71 24.65
C ARG A 70 2.05 -6.18 24.65
N GLY A 71 0.88 -5.57 24.73
CA GLY A 71 0.71 -4.11 24.80
C GLY A 71 1.32 -3.37 23.61
N ALA A 72 2.21 -2.40 23.86
CA ALA A 72 2.83 -1.57 22.83
C ALA A 72 3.83 -2.33 21.94
N ASP A 73 4.34 -3.47 22.38
CA ASP A 73 5.30 -4.29 21.63
C ASP A 73 4.63 -5.25 20.64
N ALA A 74 3.31 -5.36 20.67
CA ALA A 74 2.57 -6.22 19.75
C ALA A 74 2.67 -5.74 18.30
N PRO A 75 2.88 -6.61 17.30
CA PRO A 75 2.81 -6.23 15.89
C PRO A 75 1.43 -5.70 15.48
N LEU A 76 0.37 -6.25 16.09
CA LEU A 76 -1.02 -5.82 15.89
C LEU A 76 -1.63 -5.44 17.25
N ARG A 77 -2.27 -4.28 17.30
CA ARG A 77 -3.02 -3.77 18.45
C ARG A 77 -4.47 -3.51 18.05
N PHE A 78 -5.39 -3.99 18.87
CA PHE A 78 -6.82 -3.74 18.71
C PHE A 78 -7.32 -2.83 19.84
N ARG A 79 -7.97 -1.73 19.47
CA ARG A 79 -8.69 -0.84 20.38
C ARG A 79 -10.16 -0.83 20.01
N PRO A 80 -11.04 -1.50 20.79
CA PRO A 80 -12.46 -1.53 20.52
C PRO A 80 -13.06 -0.14 20.59
N GLN A 81 -13.96 0.17 19.66
CA GLN A 81 -14.71 1.40 19.61
C GLN A 81 -16.21 1.11 19.56
N ALA A 82 -17.03 2.04 20.03
CA ALA A 82 -18.49 1.98 19.88
C ALA A 82 -18.90 2.33 18.43
N SER A 83 -18.44 1.54 17.47
CA SER A 83 -18.61 1.76 16.04
C SER A 83 -19.08 0.48 15.36
N LEU A 84 -20.33 0.50 14.85
CA LEU A 84 -20.86 -0.63 14.08
C LEU A 84 -20.00 -0.93 12.85
N HIS A 85 -19.40 0.09 12.21
CA HIS A 85 -18.51 -0.06 11.08
C HIS A 85 -17.26 -0.88 11.45
N GLN A 86 -16.63 -0.63 12.63
CA GLN A 86 -15.50 -1.41 13.11
C GLN A 86 -15.87 -2.88 13.30
N TRP A 87 -16.98 -3.15 13.99
CA TRP A 87 -17.39 -4.53 14.28
C TRP A 87 -17.80 -5.32 13.04
N ARG A 88 -18.49 -4.67 12.09
CA ARG A 88 -18.81 -5.29 10.78
C ARG A 88 -17.54 -5.62 10.01
N TRP A 89 -16.58 -4.70 9.96
CA TRP A 89 -15.29 -4.93 9.33
C TRP A 89 -14.53 -6.09 10.01
N CYS A 90 -14.44 -6.11 11.34
CA CYS A 90 -13.79 -7.17 12.10
C CYS A 90 -14.44 -8.55 11.84
N LEU A 91 -15.77 -8.62 11.79
CA LEU A 91 -16.47 -9.87 11.47
C LEU A 91 -16.13 -10.35 10.06
N GLN A 92 -16.17 -9.48 9.08
CA GLN A 92 -15.78 -9.80 7.70
C GLN A 92 -14.31 -10.23 7.60
N PHE A 93 -13.43 -9.58 8.36
CA PHE A 93 -12.02 -9.94 8.45
C PHE A 93 -11.83 -11.36 9.02
N LEU A 94 -12.53 -11.70 10.10
CA LEU A 94 -12.50 -13.06 10.67
C LEU A 94 -13.00 -14.11 9.67
N LEU A 95 -14.04 -13.81 8.90
CA LEU A 95 -14.53 -14.69 7.84
C LEU A 95 -13.51 -14.85 6.70
N ALA A 96 -12.76 -13.79 6.40
CA ALA A 96 -11.70 -13.79 5.39
C ALA A 96 -10.44 -14.58 5.84
N CYS A 97 -10.24 -14.81 7.13
CA CYS A 97 -9.14 -15.62 7.67
C CYS A 97 -9.23 -17.12 7.33
N ARG A 98 -10.33 -17.61 6.72
CA ARG A 98 -10.43 -18.99 6.28
C ARG A 98 -9.39 -19.30 5.20
N ARG A 99 -8.70 -20.43 5.30
CA ARG A 99 -7.60 -20.82 4.39
C ARG A 99 -7.98 -20.75 2.90
N SER A 100 -9.18 -21.20 2.54
CA SER A 100 -9.67 -21.17 1.15
C SER A 100 -9.86 -19.73 0.64
N VAL A 101 -10.38 -18.83 1.49
CA VAL A 101 -10.61 -17.42 1.17
C VAL A 101 -9.26 -16.71 1.05
N ASN A 102 -8.34 -16.91 2.01
CA ASN A 102 -7.00 -16.34 1.98
C ASN A 102 -6.24 -16.72 0.70
N ARG A 103 -6.20 -18.02 0.35
CA ARG A 103 -5.52 -18.51 -0.87
C ARG A 103 -6.08 -17.89 -2.14
N ARG A 104 -7.41 -17.81 -2.26
CA ARG A 104 -8.06 -17.17 -3.41
C ARG A 104 -7.69 -15.68 -3.50
N ASN A 105 -7.77 -14.96 -2.39
CA ASN A 105 -7.46 -13.54 -2.37
C ASN A 105 -5.96 -13.28 -2.61
N ALA A 106 -5.07 -14.15 -2.12
CA ALA A 106 -3.64 -14.10 -2.43
C ALA A 106 -3.38 -14.27 -3.94
N ALA A 107 -4.10 -15.17 -4.62
CA ALA A 107 -3.99 -15.34 -6.07
C ALA A 107 -4.46 -14.07 -6.84
N HIS A 108 -5.54 -13.43 -6.39
CA HIS A 108 -6.01 -12.17 -6.98
C HIS A 108 -4.99 -11.04 -6.79
N LEU A 109 -4.40 -10.93 -5.60
CA LEU A 109 -3.36 -9.95 -5.31
C LEU A 109 -2.10 -10.20 -6.13
N LEU A 110 -1.65 -11.45 -6.23
CA LEU A 110 -0.46 -11.82 -7.01
C LEU A 110 -0.63 -11.45 -8.49
N ARG A 111 -1.78 -11.78 -9.08
CA ARG A 111 -2.10 -11.41 -10.47
C ARG A 111 -2.02 -9.91 -10.68
N LEU A 112 -2.63 -9.12 -9.80
CA LEU A 112 -2.60 -7.66 -9.87
C LEU A 112 -1.18 -7.10 -9.63
N ALA A 113 -0.43 -7.66 -8.70
CA ALA A 113 0.92 -7.21 -8.38
C ALA A 113 1.89 -7.42 -9.55
N LEU A 114 1.84 -8.60 -10.18
CA LEU A 114 2.68 -8.89 -11.35
C LEU A 114 2.30 -8.01 -12.55
N HIS A 115 1.02 -7.76 -12.77
CA HIS A 115 0.58 -6.79 -13.77
C HIS A 115 1.08 -5.38 -13.43
N SER A 116 0.98 -4.97 -12.17
CA SER A 116 1.48 -3.65 -11.71
C SER A 116 2.99 -3.49 -11.94
N GLN A 117 3.78 -4.55 -11.73
CA GLN A 117 5.21 -4.56 -12.04
C GLN A 117 5.47 -4.31 -13.54
N GLN A 118 4.72 -4.98 -14.41
CA GLN A 118 4.84 -4.81 -15.87
C GLN A 118 4.50 -3.37 -16.29
N ILE A 119 3.43 -2.80 -15.72
CA ILE A 119 3.02 -1.42 -16.03
C ILE A 119 4.06 -0.41 -15.52
N LEU A 120 4.57 -0.57 -14.28
CA LEU A 120 5.63 0.32 -13.77
C LEU A 120 6.88 0.25 -14.65
N ARG A 121 7.29 -0.95 -15.06
CA ARG A 121 8.40 -1.13 -16.00
C ARG A 121 8.15 -0.40 -17.31
N SER A 122 6.97 -0.58 -17.91
CA SER A 122 6.58 0.09 -19.15
C SER A 122 6.64 1.63 -19.01
N TRP A 123 6.12 2.18 -17.90
CA TRP A 123 6.18 3.63 -17.66
C TRP A 123 7.61 4.12 -17.49
N ARG A 124 8.46 3.35 -16.81
CA ARG A 124 9.89 3.69 -16.66
C ARG A 124 10.64 3.68 -17.99
N GLU A 125 10.42 2.67 -18.81
CA GLU A 125 11.10 2.50 -20.10
C GLU A 125 10.59 3.48 -21.16
N GLN A 126 9.28 3.60 -21.32
CA GLN A 126 8.66 4.39 -22.38
C GLN A 126 8.64 5.89 -22.06
N ASP A 127 8.34 6.25 -20.79
CA ASP A 127 8.19 7.63 -20.40
C ASP A 127 9.40 8.15 -19.63
N GLN A 128 10.47 7.35 -19.50
CA GLN A 128 11.71 7.68 -18.76
C GLN A 128 11.36 8.15 -17.31
N LEU A 129 10.45 7.40 -16.65
CA LEU A 129 10.02 7.71 -15.31
C LEU A 129 11.09 7.27 -14.32
N ASP A 130 11.80 8.23 -13.71
CA ASP A 130 12.89 8.03 -12.75
C ASP A 130 12.86 9.10 -11.64
N GLY A 131 13.93 9.22 -10.84
CA GLY A 131 14.03 10.25 -9.81
C GLY A 131 13.25 9.94 -8.52
N PHE A 132 12.85 8.68 -8.30
CA PHE A 132 12.10 8.25 -7.11
C PHE A 132 12.79 7.14 -6.30
N ALA A 133 14.12 7.16 -6.26
CA ALA A 133 14.97 6.22 -5.52
C ALA A 133 14.67 4.74 -5.86
N TRP A 134 14.27 4.45 -7.10
CA TRP A 134 13.94 3.10 -7.53
C TRP A 134 15.19 2.23 -7.70
N ARG A 135 15.13 0.99 -7.19
CA ARG A 135 16.17 -0.04 -7.40
C ARG A 135 15.54 -1.43 -7.47
N ALA A 136 16.08 -2.25 -8.39
CA ALA A 136 15.80 -3.70 -8.48
C ALA A 136 16.81 -4.45 -7.60
N ASN A 137 16.66 -4.37 -6.29
CA ASN A 137 17.63 -4.91 -5.33
C ASN A 137 17.15 -6.19 -4.62
N GLY A 138 16.02 -6.75 -5.05
CA GLY A 138 15.42 -7.94 -4.47
C GLY A 138 14.85 -7.70 -3.07
N LYS A 139 14.29 -8.75 -2.50
CA LYS A 139 13.74 -8.76 -1.14
C LYS A 139 14.15 -10.03 -0.41
N LEU A 140 14.63 -9.86 0.82
CA LEU A 140 14.95 -10.94 1.74
C LEU A 140 13.99 -10.91 2.93
N VAL A 141 13.15 -11.93 3.07
CA VAL A 141 12.33 -12.15 4.27
C VAL A 141 13.10 -13.05 5.22
N ILE A 142 13.51 -12.52 6.38
CA ILE A 142 14.28 -13.26 7.38
C ILE A 142 13.37 -13.86 8.44
N TYR A 143 13.73 -15.05 8.93
CA TYR A 143 13.00 -15.81 9.95
C TYR A 143 13.92 -16.20 11.11
N ARG A 144 13.41 -16.02 12.32
CA ARG A 144 14.08 -16.42 13.57
C ARG A 144 13.46 -17.69 14.15
N ASP A 145 12.26 -18.07 13.67
CA ASP A 145 11.55 -19.27 14.06
C ASP A 145 11.51 -20.30 12.92
N GLN A 146 11.89 -21.54 13.22
CA GLN A 146 11.99 -22.62 12.23
C GLN A 146 10.63 -23.01 11.64
N HIS A 147 9.58 -23.00 12.46
CA HIS A 147 8.23 -23.34 12.01
C HIS A 147 7.71 -22.31 11.00
N SER A 148 7.92 -21.03 11.29
CA SER A 148 7.56 -19.93 10.41
C SER A 148 8.32 -19.99 9.09
N LEU A 149 9.63 -20.32 9.11
CA LEU A 149 10.43 -20.52 7.90
C LEU A 149 9.88 -21.67 7.04
N HIS A 150 9.60 -22.82 7.64
CA HIS A 150 9.02 -23.96 6.92
C HIS A 150 7.65 -23.63 6.31
N LYS A 151 6.80 -22.91 7.05
CA LYS A 151 5.51 -22.43 6.51
C LYS A 151 5.69 -21.50 5.31
N GLY A 152 6.65 -20.59 5.39
CA GLY A 152 6.97 -19.67 4.28
C GLY A 152 7.54 -20.42 3.08
N ALA A 153 8.45 -21.34 3.30
CA ALA A 153 9.09 -22.17 2.25
C ALA A 153 8.06 -23.02 1.48
N ALA A 154 7.06 -23.58 2.20
CA ALA A 154 6.00 -24.35 1.56
C ALA A 154 5.07 -23.55 0.64
N ALA A 155 5.18 -22.23 0.64
CA ALA A 155 4.43 -21.33 -0.23
C ALA A 155 5.25 -20.84 -1.44
N ILE A 156 6.51 -21.25 -1.56
CA ILE A 156 7.36 -20.92 -2.72
C ILE A 156 6.84 -21.72 -3.91
N ASP A 157 6.62 -21.03 -5.01
CA ASP A 157 6.33 -21.62 -6.30
C ASP A 157 7.62 -21.76 -7.11
N ASP A 158 7.85 -22.90 -7.73
CA ASP A 158 9.06 -23.20 -8.52
C ASP A 158 9.29 -22.18 -9.65
N GLU A 159 8.22 -21.66 -10.25
CA GLU A 159 8.28 -20.62 -11.29
C GLU A 159 8.50 -19.20 -10.75
N SER A 160 8.47 -19.02 -9.43
CA SER A 160 8.54 -17.69 -8.79
C SER A 160 9.93 -17.05 -8.86
N GLY A 161 10.98 -17.87 -9.05
CA GLY A 161 12.37 -17.44 -8.89
C GLY A 161 12.78 -17.16 -7.45
N GLN A 162 11.88 -17.41 -6.46
CA GLN A 162 12.20 -17.28 -5.05
C GLN A 162 13.16 -18.39 -4.60
N ARG A 163 14.01 -18.09 -3.64
CA ARG A 163 15.00 -19.04 -3.11
C ARG A 163 14.89 -19.12 -1.60
N LEU A 164 14.82 -20.36 -1.09
CA LEU A 164 15.00 -20.64 0.34
C LEU A 164 16.50 -20.57 0.66
N LEU A 165 16.88 -19.81 1.66
CA LEU A 165 18.24 -19.58 2.10
C LEU A 165 18.41 -20.03 3.56
N ASP A 166 19.55 -20.63 3.88
CA ASP A 166 19.99 -20.81 5.27
C ASP A 166 20.52 -19.47 5.86
N ALA A 167 20.92 -19.49 7.14
CA ALA A 167 21.38 -18.30 7.83
C ALA A 167 22.67 -17.70 7.21
N ALA A 168 23.59 -18.53 6.76
CA ALA A 168 24.84 -18.09 6.14
C ALA A 168 24.57 -17.44 4.78
N GLN A 169 23.75 -18.09 3.94
CA GLN A 169 23.33 -17.56 2.67
C GLN A 169 22.53 -16.25 2.80
N CYS A 170 21.77 -16.06 3.89
CA CYS A 170 21.11 -14.78 4.16
C CYS A 170 22.13 -13.65 4.37
N VAL A 171 23.24 -13.92 5.08
CA VAL A 171 24.34 -12.98 5.29
C VAL A 171 25.12 -12.73 4.00
N ASP A 172 25.32 -13.76 3.15
CA ASP A 172 25.95 -13.59 1.84
C ASP A 172 25.13 -12.63 0.93
N VAL A 173 23.79 -12.73 0.97
CA VAL A 173 22.88 -11.85 0.21
C VAL A 173 22.82 -10.45 0.84
N GLU A 174 22.85 -10.37 2.17
CA GLU A 174 22.73 -9.10 2.91
C GLU A 174 23.76 -9.07 4.08
N PRO A 175 25.00 -8.61 3.83
CA PRO A 175 26.06 -8.59 4.84
C PRO A 175 25.75 -7.77 6.10
N ALA A 176 24.87 -6.77 6.00
CA ALA A 176 24.42 -6.00 7.17
C ALA A 176 23.67 -6.85 8.22
N LEU A 177 23.27 -8.10 7.90
CA LEU A 177 22.68 -9.07 8.82
C LEU A 177 23.70 -9.85 9.67
N THR A 178 25.00 -9.67 9.45
CA THR A 178 26.07 -10.36 10.22
C THR A 178 25.82 -10.34 11.73
N PRO A 179 25.41 -9.21 12.36
CA PRO A 179 25.15 -9.17 13.79
C PRO A 179 24.00 -10.10 14.25
N LEU A 180 23.14 -10.50 13.33
CA LEU A 180 21.98 -11.36 13.61
C LEU A 180 22.20 -12.83 13.23
N ALA A 181 23.31 -13.19 12.57
CA ALA A 181 23.53 -14.50 11.98
C ALA A 181 23.21 -15.68 12.93
N ALA A 182 23.65 -15.59 14.20
CA ALA A 182 23.40 -16.64 15.20
C ALA A 182 21.90 -16.80 15.59
N SER A 183 21.08 -15.78 15.38
CA SER A 183 19.64 -15.79 15.71
C SER A 183 18.76 -16.13 14.50
N LEU A 184 19.30 -16.13 13.29
CA LEU A 184 18.56 -16.45 12.08
C LEU A 184 18.41 -17.98 11.91
N ARG A 185 17.26 -18.37 11.39
CA ARG A 185 16.99 -19.75 10.94
C ARG A 185 17.08 -19.88 9.43
N GLY A 186 17.03 -18.76 8.73
CA GLY A 186 17.11 -18.67 7.28
C GLY A 186 16.21 -17.56 6.74
N GLY A 187 16.02 -17.57 5.43
CA GLY A 187 15.22 -16.55 4.74
C GLY A 187 14.65 -17.04 3.43
N ILE A 188 13.76 -16.21 2.87
CA ILE A 188 13.24 -16.37 1.52
C ILE A 188 13.64 -15.13 0.73
N TYR A 189 14.41 -15.35 -0.34
CA TYR A 189 14.86 -14.28 -1.21
C TYR A 189 14.06 -14.24 -2.50
N SER A 190 13.54 -13.07 -2.84
CA SER A 190 12.77 -12.77 -4.05
C SER A 190 13.56 -11.79 -4.90
N PRO A 191 14.29 -12.24 -5.93
CA PRO A 191 15.18 -11.38 -6.72
C PRO A 191 14.44 -10.35 -7.58
N GLY A 192 13.17 -10.61 -7.91
CA GLY A 192 12.35 -9.74 -8.74
C GLY A 192 11.61 -8.63 -7.99
N ASP A 193 11.73 -8.56 -6.67
CA ASP A 193 11.13 -7.48 -5.89
C ASP A 193 12.03 -6.22 -5.93
N GLU A 194 11.42 -5.05 -5.74
CA GLU A 194 12.02 -3.75 -5.95
C GLU A 194 11.81 -2.83 -4.74
N VAL A 195 12.49 -1.69 -4.74
CA VAL A 195 12.30 -0.62 -3.78
C VAL A 195 12.14 0.71 -4.49
N ALA A 196 11.35 1.62 -3.90
CA ALA A 196 11.27 3.01 -4.34
C ALA A 196 10.67 3.90 -3.26
N ASP A 197 10.91 5.21 -3.33
CA ASP A 197 10.20 6.17 -2.50
C ASP A 197 8.85 6.53 -3.12
N CYS A 198 7.76 6.18 -2.44
CA CYS A 198 6.40 6.40 -2.91
C CYS A 198 6.05 7.88 -3.03
N HIS A 199 6.55 8.74 -2.15
CA HIS A 199 6.30 10.18 -2.22
C HIS A 199 7.00 10.81 -3.42
N LEU A 200 8.27 10.45 -3.65
CA LEU A 200 9.00 10.90 -4.83
C LEU A 200 8.38 10.36 -6.13
N PHE A 201 7.89 9.11 -6.13
CA PHE A 201 7.14 8.56 -7.26
C PHE A 201 5.88 9.39 -7.56
N CYS A 202 5.12 9.77 -6.53
CA CYS A 202 3.96 10.63 -6.68
C CYS A 202 4.33 12.01 -7.24
N THR A 203 5.42 12.58 -6.75
CA THR A 203 5.94 13.89 -7.22
C THR A 203 6.37 13.81 -8.69
N GLU A 204 7.04 12.73 -9.09
CA GLU A 204 7.43 12.53 -10.49
C GLU A 204 6.22 12.34 -11.41
N LEU A 205 5.21 11.55 -10.99
CA LEU A 205 3.96 11.45 -11.74
C LEU A 205 3.29 12.81 -11.90
N LEU A 206 3.23 13.62 -10.84
CA LEU A 206 2.66 14.96 -10.90
C LEU A 206 3.43 15.86 -11.86
N ARG A 207 4.78 15.80 -11.82
CA ARG A 207 5.63 16.57 -12.74
C ARG A 207 5.31 16.26 -14.21
N ARG A 208 5.11 14.96 -14.53
CA ARG A 208 4.72 14.50 -15.88
C ARG A 208 3.31 14.95 -16.24
N LEU A 209 2.38 14.81 -15.31
CA LEU A 209 1.00 15.24 -15.51
C LEU A 209 0.88 16.74 -15.81
N ARG A 210 1.61 17.58 -15.09
CA ARG A 210 1.63 19.04 -15.29
C ARG A 210 2.16 19.48 -16.65
N ALA A 211 2.89 18.63 -17.35
CA ALA A 211 3.34 18.88 -18.72
C ALA A 211 2.22 18.66 -19.76
N SER A 212 1.09 18.06 -19.37
CA SER A 212 -0.03 17.80 -20.27
C SER A 212 -1.10 18.90 -20.18
N PRO A 213 -1.55 19.49 -21.28
CA PRO A 213 -2.68 20.42 -21.27
C PRO A 213 -4.02 19.77 -20.92
N ALA A 214 -4.08 18.45 -20.92
CA ALA A 214 -5.26 17.68 -20.55
C ALA A 214 -5.37 17.42 -19.04
N PHE A 215 -4.47 17.97 -18.22
CA PHE A 215 -4.45 17.73 -16.77
C PHE A 215 -4.60 19.02 -15.98
N HIS A 216 -5.50 18.99 -14.99
CA HIS A 216 -5.71 20.08 -14.05
C HIS A 216 -5.69 19.52 -12.62
N LEU A 217 -5.02 20.25 -11.71
CA LEU A 217 -4.90 19.90 -10.29
C LEU A 217 -5.58 20.94 -9.41
N HIS A 218 -6.43 20.47 -8.51
CA HIS A 218 -7.08 21.26 -7.46
C HIS A 218 -6.58 20.78 -6.11
N THR A 219 -5.68 21.53 -5.47
CA THR A 219 -5.20 21.27 -4.09
C THR A 219 -5.89 22.17 -3.08
N GLY A 220 -5.87 21.79 -1.80
CA GLY A 220 -6.55 22.52 -0.73
C GLY A 220 -8.08 22.48 -0.84
N GLN A 221 -8.64 21.61 -1.68
CA GLN A 221 -10.06 21.58 -1.99
C GLN A 221 -10.69 20.25 -1.59
N SER A 222 -11.56 20.29 -0.59
CA SER A 222 -12.36 19.15 -0.18
C SER A 222 -13.64 19.06 -1.00
N VAL A 223 -13.92 17.86 -1.52
CA VAL A 223 -15.22 17.57 -2.12
C VAL A 223 -16.27 17.54 -1.01
N SER A 224 -17.22 18.46 -1.06
CA SER A 224 -18.29 18.58 -0.08
C SER A 224 -19.52 17.74 -0.43
N ALA A 225 -19.81 17.54 -1.71
CA ALA A 225 -20.93 16.74 -2.19
C ALA A 225 -20.70 16.25 -3.62
N LEU A 226 -21.50 15.25 -4.03
CA LEU A 226 -21.63 14.79 -5.40
C LEU A 226 -23.05 15.06 -5.88
N ARG A 227 -23.21 15.80 -6.96
CA ARG A 227 -24.51 16.06 -7.59
C ARG A 227 -24.88 14.88 -8.46
N THR A 228 -26.03 14.26 -8.19
CA THR A 228 -26.51 13.09 -8.92
C THR A 228 -27.83 13.32 -9.60
N GLU A 229 -28.02 12.68 -10.73
CA GLU A 229 -29.29 12.55 -11.45
C GLU A 229 -29.50 11.05 -11.74
N GLY A 230 -30.44 10.45 -11.03
CA GLY A 230 -30.61 9.01 -11.05
C GLY A 230 -29.31 8.27 -10.61
N LYS A 231 -28.84 7.36 -11.43
CA LYS A 231 -27.59 6.62 -11.22
C LYS A 231 -26.36 7.28 -11.89
N ARG A 232 -26.40 8.57 -12.14
CA ARG A 232 -25.31 9.29 -12.78
C ARG A 232 -24.83 10.46 -11.93
N VAL A 233 -23.53 10.58 -11.71
CA VAL A 233 -22.91 11.77 -11.12
C VAL A 233 -22.76 12.82 -12.21
N ARG A 234 -23.25 14.05 -11.98
CA ARG A 234 -23.21 15.17 -12.92
C ARG A 234 -22.10 16.16 -12.61
N ALA A 235 -21.86 16.38 -11.33
CA ALA A 235 -20.83 17.32 -10.90
C ALA A 235 -20.23 16.93 -9.54
N VAL A 236 -19.03 17.41 -9.32
CA VAL A 236 -18.33 17.39 -8.02
C VAL A 236 -18.41 18.80 -7.43
N VAL A 237 -18.84 18.92 -6.16
CA VAL A 237 -18.96 20.20 -5.47
C VAL A 237 -17.67 20.52 -4.74
N LEU A 238 -16.98 21.59 -5.15
CA LEU A 238 -15.77 22.13 -4.56
C LEU A 238 -16.06 23.50 -3.95
N GLY A 239 -16.20 23.57 -2.62
CA GLY A 239 -16.62 24.81 -1.97
C GLY A 239 -18.02 25.23 -2.42
N HIS A 240 -18.11 26.29 -3.22
CA HIS A 240 -19.37 26.79 -3.79
C HIS A 240 -19.54 26.47 -5.30
N ASP A 241 -18.54 25.86 -5.93
CA ASP A 241 -18.50 25.61 -7.37
C ASP A 241 -18.89 24.16 -7.68
N ASP A 242 -19.70 23.97 -8.71
CA ASP A 242 -20.05 22.68 -9.29
C ASP A 242 -19.16 22.42 -10.53
N VAL A 243 -18.23 21.48 -10.41
CA VAL A 243 -17.35 21.04 -11.51
C VAL A 243 -18.05 19.92 -12.27
N ALA A 244 -18.51 20.21 -13.50
CA ALA A 244 -19.17 19.23 -14.36
C ALA A 244 -18.17 18.18 -14.87
N ILE A 245 -18.58 16.90 -14.90
CA ILE A 245 -17.75 15.77 -15.26
C ILE A 245 -18.51 14.75 -16.10
N ASP A 246 -17.78 13.97 -16.92
CA ASP A 246 -18.32 12.82 -17.62
C ASP A 246 -18.23 11.56 -16.75
N HIS A 247 -17.07 11.35 -16.13
CA HIS A 247 -16.78 10.23 -15.24
C HIS A 247 -16.12 10.70 -13.94
N LEU A 248 -16.36 9.97 -12.85
CA LEU A 248 -15.77 10.18 -11.55
C LEU A 248 -15.02 8.93 -11.09
N VAL A 249 -13.75 9.08 -10.70
CA VAL A 249 -12.99 8.07 -10.01
C VAL A 249 -12.79 8.48 -8.55
N VAL A 250 -13.12 7.62 -7.62
CA VAL A 250 -12.82 7.81 -6.21
C VAL A 250 -11.58 7.00 -5.85
N ALA A 251 -10.51 7.71 -5.45
CA ALA A 251 -9.21 7.19 -5.00
C ALA A 251 -8.76 7.83 -3.67
N ALA A 252 -9.72 8.25 -2.83
CA ALA A 252 -9.52 9.07 -1.64
C ALA A 252 -9.12 8.26 -0.38
N GLY A 253 -8.53 7.07 -0.54
CA GLY A 253 -8.07 6.24 0.56
C GLY A 253 -9.17 5.97 1.58
N THR A 254 -8.90 6.21 2.88
CA THR A 254 -9.90 6.07 3.95
C THR A 254 -11.05 7.07 3.83
N GLY A 255 -10.83 8.23 3.21
CA GLY A 255 -11.84 9.26 2.98
C GLY A 255 -12.97 8.82 2.03
N SER A 256 -12.74 7.80 1.23
CA SER A 256 -13.73 7.25 0.30
C SER A 256 -15.01 6.76 1.00
N VAL A 257 -14.89 6.25 2.22
CA VAL A 257 -16.03 5.75 3.03
C VAL A 257 -17.05 6.86 3.30
N GLY A 258 -16.57 8.00 3.81
CA GLY A 258 -17.44 9.15 4.12
C GLY A 258 -18.01 9.80 2.86
N LEU A 259 -17.22 9.86 1.80
CA LEU A 259 -17.62 10.48 0.54
C LEU A 259 -18.76 9.72 -0.17
N LEU A 260 -18.75 8.39 -0.13
CA LEU A 260 -19.68 7.55 -0.89
C LEU A 260 -20.91 7.10 -0.08
N ARG A 261 -20.85 7.19 1.24
CA ARG A 261 -21.97 6.82 2.12
C ARG A 261 -23.28 7.56 1.82
N PRO A 262 -23.29 8.88 1.54
CA PRO A 262 -24.52 9.59 1.17
C PRO A 262 -25.18 9.07 -0.12
N LEU A 263 -24.43 8.40 -0.99
CA LEU A 263 -24.93 7.76 -2.21
C LEU A 263 -25.44 6.32 -1.98
N GLY A 264 -25.46 5.84 -0.73
CA GLY A 264 -25.83 4.47 -0.40
C GLY A 264 -24.76 3.42 -0.69
N ILE A 265 -23.53 3.83 -1.02
CA ILE A 265 -22.39 2.93 -1.26
C ILE A 265 -21.64 2.72 0.06
N ASP A 266 -21.80 1.54 0.66
CA ASP A 266 -21.13 1.15 1.91
C ASP A 266 -19.83 0.40 1.60
N LEU A 267 -18.70 1.10 1.67
CA LEU A 267 -17.40 0.51 1.40
C LEU A 267 -16.88 -0.23 2.65
N PRO A 268 -16.47 -1.51 2.52
CA PRO A 268 -15.89 -2.27 3.63
C PRO A 268 -14.42 -1.89 3.86
N ILE A 269 -14.14 -0.62 4.03
CA ILE A 269 -12.78 -0.09 4.23
C ILE A 269 -12.65 0.40 5.66
N TYR A 270 -11.63 -0.10 6.38
CA TYR A 270 -11.30 0.36 7.72
C TYR A 270 -9.85 0.84 7.79
N PRO A 271 -9.55 1.93 8.52
CA PRO A 271 -8.20 2.43 8.66
C PRO A 271 -7.35 1.50 9.54
N LEU A 272 -6.25 0.99 8.99
CA LEU A 272 -5.23 0.29 9.73
C LEU A 272 -4.02 1.20 9.90
N LYS A 273 -3.82 1.70 11.13
CA LYS A 273 -2.73 2.63 11.43
C LYS A 273 -1.39 1.88 11.45
N GLY A 274 -0.43 2.41 10.71
CA GLY A 274 0.95 1.95 10.69
C GLY A 274 1.92 3.08 11.03
N TYR A 275 3.16 2.71 11.35
CA TYR A 275 4.21 3.64 11.76
C TYR A 275 5.45 3.46 10.91
N SER A 276 6.19 4.53 10.68
CA SER A 276 7.49 4.45 10.04
C SER A 276 8.50 5.44 10.64
N LEU A 277 9.76 5.08 10.46
CA LEU A 277 10.92 5.92 10.72
C LEU A 277 11.65 6.15 9.41
N THR A 278 12.14 7.36 9.19
CA THR A 278 13.07 7.68 8.12
C THR A 278 14.38 8.13 8.78
N VAL A 279 15.40 7.32 8.63
CA VAL A 279 16.71 7.47 9.30
C VAL A 279 17.73 7.89 8.26
N ALA A 280 18.46 8.99 8.51
CA ALA A 280 19.62 9.35 7.70
C ALA A 280 20.73 8.30 7.90
N LEU A 281 21.34 7.84 6.82
CA LEU A 281 22.38 6.82 6.87
C LEU A 281 23.66 7.35 7.46
N ALA A 282 24.30 6.58 8.37
CA ALA A 282 25.58 6.92 8.98
C ALA A 282 26.73 6.15 8.32
N ASP A 283 26.66 4.83 8.31
CA ASP A 283 27.70 3.94 7.80
C ASP A 283 27.13 3.08 6.66
N GLN A 284 27.72 3.22 5.48
CA GLN A 284 27.23 2.57 4.26
C GLN A 284 27.31 1.03 4.34
N ASP A 285 28.31 0.50 5.07
CA ASP A 285 28.55 -0.94 5.19
C ASP A 285 27.59 -1.62 6.19
N ARG A 286 26.91 -0.83 7.01
CA ARG A 286 25.96 -1.33 8.03
C ARG A 286 24.49 -1.16 7.64
N VAL A 287 24.24 -0.67 6.45
CA VAL A 287 22.89 -0.42 5.93
C VAL A 287 22.52 -1.53 4.96
N PRO A 288 21.29 -2.08 5.08
CA PRO A 288 20.88 -3.10 4.15
C PRO A 288 20.88 -2.59 2.70
N GLN A 289 21.47 -3.36 1.80
CA GLN A 289 21.44 -3.11 0.36
C GLN A 289 20.21 -3.71 -0.30
N THR A 290 19.71 -4.81 0.26
CA THR A 290 18.52 -5.53 -0.16
C THR A 290 17.30 -5.03 0.65
N ASN A 291 16.10 -5.16 0.12
CA ASN A 291 14.88 -4.98 0.94
C ASN A 291 14.78 -6.10 1.98
N VAL A 292 14.76 -5.77 3.24
CA VAL A 292 14.65 -6.77 4.31
C VAL A 292 13.27 -6.69 4.99
N THR A 293 12.69 -7.86 5.22
CA THR A 293 11.50 -8.00 6.10
C THR A 293 11.83 -8.96 7.22
N ASP A 294 11.80 -8.48 8.45
CA ASP A 294 11.84 -9.35 9.65
C ASP A 294 10.42 -9.89 9.87
N TYR A 295 10.22 -11.17 9.51
CA TYR A 295 8.92 -11.83 9.57
C TYR A 295 8.36 -11.90 10.99
N ASP A 296 9.19 -12.21 11.97
CA ASP A 296 8.74 -12.44 13.33
C ASP A 296 8.35 -11.14 14.04
N ASN A 297 9.10 -10.06 13.80
CA ASN A 297 8.82 -8.74 14.34
C ASN A 297 7.86 -7.92 13.46
N LYS A 298 7.53 -8.38 12.24
CA LYS A 298 6.68 -7.68 11.26
C LYS A 298 7.21 -6.28 10.91
N VAL A 299 8.53 -6.16 10.78
CA VAL A 299 9.22 -4.91 10.43
C VAL A 299 9.79 -5.02 9.01
N VAL A 300 9.61 -3.98 8.23
CA VAL A 300 10.19 -3.85 6.88
C VAL A 300 11.26 -2.77 6.87
N TYR A 301 12.35 -3.02 6.15
CA TYR A 301 13.50 -2.14 5.99
C TYR A 301 13.74 -1.93 4.50
N ALA A 302 13.82 -0.67 4.08
CA ALA A 302 14.05 -0.28 2.70
C ALA A 302 15.06 0.86 2.64
N ARG A 303 16.17 0.67 1.94
CA ARG A 303 17.11 1.74 1.66
C ARG A 303 16.60 2.59 0.50
N LEU A 304 16.40 3.88 0.75
CA LEU A 304 15.95 4.89 -0.20
C LEU A 304 17.07 5.93 -0.34
N ASP A 305 17.96 5.73 -1.29
CA ASP A 305 19.18 6.53 -1.52
C ASP A 305 20.03 6.68 -0.24
N ASP A 306 20.00 7.85 0.39
CA ASP A 306 20.75 8.23 1.60
C ASP A 306 19.96 8.00 2.91
N GLN A 307 18.80 7.33 2.84
CA GLN A 307 17.91 7.10 3.97
C GLN A 307 17.54 5.63 4.12
N LEU A 308 17.35 5.19 5.36
CA LEU A 308 16.71 3.92 5.70
C LEU A 308 15.27 4.17 6.12
N ARG A 309 14.32 3.63 5.38
CA ARG A 309 12.92 3.58 5.77
C ARG A 309 12.66 2.30 6.56
N VAL A 310 12.13 2.46 7.78
CA VAL A 310 11.71 1.36 8.64
C VAL A 310 10.22 1.50 8.87
N ALA A 311 9.43 0.47 8.57
CA ALA A 311 7.99 0.54 8.78
C ALA A 311 7.46 -0.75 9.41
N ALA A 312 6.51 -0.59 10.34
CA ALA A 312 5.94 -1.74 11.05
C ALA A 312 4.54 -1.42 11.59
N MET A 313 4.00 -2.43 12.25
CA MET A 313 2.83 -2.38 13.14
C MET A 313 1.52 -2.11 12.43
N VAL A 314 0.47 -2.60 13.07
CA VAL A 314 -0.92 -2.39 12.66
C VAL A 314 -1.75 -2.10 13.91
N ASP A 315 -2.35 -0.91 13.99
CA ASP A 315 -3.34 -0.60 15.00
C ASP A 315 -4.74 -0.52 14.37
N ILE A 316 -5.66 -1.31 14.87
CA ILE A 316 -7.09 -1.25 14.57
C ILE A 316 -7.71 -0.37 15.65
N ALA A 317 -7.64 0.96 15.48
CA ALA A 317 -7.92 1.94 16.53
C ALA A 317 -8.75 3.14 16.06
N GLY A 318 -9.44 3.02 14.91
CA GLY A 318 -10.24 4.11 14.33
C GLY A 318 -9.45 5.06 13.47
N TRP A 319 -9.96 6.28 13.35
CA TRP A 319 -9.55 7.28 12.36
C TRP A 319 -8.44 8.24 12.85
N ASP A 320 -7.93 8.01 14.06
CA ASP A 320 -6.83 8.80 14.60
C ASP A 320 -5.50 8.44 13.91
N ALA A 321 -4.91 9.40 13.21
CA ALA A 321 -3.60 9.28 12.55
C ALA A 321 -2.44 9.83 13.42
N GLY A 322 -2.69 10.26 14.66
CA GLY A 322 -1.68 10.81 15.57
C GLY A 322 -0.57 9.81 15.89
N LEU A 323 0.62 10.32 16.17
CA LEU A 323 1.78 9.52 16.58
C LEU A 323 1.55 8.96 18.01
N ASP A 324 1.78 7.66 18.17
CA ASP A 324 1.84 7.02 19.48
C ASP A 324 3.33 6.81 19.83
N GLN A 325 3.84 7.57 20.80
CA GLN A 325 5.26 7.59 21.15
C GLN A 325 5.76 6.25 21.70
N GLN A 326 4.91 5.45 22.33
CA GLN A 326 5.28 4.09 22.79
C GLN A 326 5.51 3.17 21.58
N ARG A 327 4.69 3.30 20.53
CA ARG A 327 4.87 2.54 19.27
C ARG A 327 6.13 2.97 18.54
N ILE A 328 6.41 4.27 18.52
CA ILE A 328 7.65 4.82 17.93
C ILE A 328 8.89 4.29 18.69
N ALA A 329 8.90 4.35 20.02
CA ALA A 329 10.00 3.84 20.83
C ALA A 329 10.23 2.33 20.61
N THR A 330 9.16 1.54 20.50
CA THR A 330 9.26 0.13 20.15
C THR A 330 9.86 -0.06 18.75
N LEU A 331 9.45 0.73 17.75
CA LEU A 331 9.99 0.64 16.41
C LEU A 331 11.48 1.02 16.35
N GLN A 332 11.89 2.07 17.07
CA GLN A 332 13.29 2.48 17.20
C GLN A 332 14.14 1.35 17.82
N ARG A 333 13.66 0.72 18.89
CA ARG A 333 14.34 -0.42 19.56
C ARG A 333 14.48 -1.61 18.61
N LEU A 334 13.44 -2.00 17.90
CA LEU A 334 13.46 -3.11 16.95
C LEU A 334 14.41 -2.84 15.77
N ALA A 335 14.38 -1.61 15.24
CA ALA A 335 15.23 -1.20 14.13
C ALA A 335 16.72 -1.20 14.54
N SER A 336 17.05 -0.62 15.70
CA SER A 336 18.40 -0.60 16.23
C SER A 336 18.94 -2.00 16.56
N ALA A 337 18.07 -2.93 17.01
CA ALA A 337 18.44 -4.31 17.27
C ALA A 337 18.71 -5.10 15.97
N THR A 338 18.05 -4.75 14.87
CA THR A 338 18.21 -5.44 13.58
C THR A 338 19.40 -4.90 12.79
N PHE A 339 19.54 -3.58 12.69
CA PHE A 339 20.64 -2.94 11.96
C PHE A 339 21.35 -1.90 12.86
N PRO A 340 22.14 -2.37 13.85
CA PRO A 340 22.87 -1.47 14.74
C PRO A 340 23.92 -0.69 13.94
N GLY A 341 23.90 0.64 14.05
CA GLY A 341 24.86 1.50 13.36
C GLY A 341 24.45 1.94 11.95
N ALA A 342 23.30 1.54 11.44
CA ALA A 342 22.81 2.05 10.16
C ALA A 342 22.51 3.56 10.18
N GLY A 343 22.22 4.11 11.37
CA GLY A 343 21.97 5.53 11.58
C GLY A 343 21.48 5.84 12.98
N ASP A 344 21.17 7.10 13.26
CA ASP A 344 20.62 7.53 14.56
C ASP A 344 19.10 7.41 14.56
N TYR A 345 18.62 6.30 15.13
CA TYR A 345 17.18 6.01 15.20
C TYR A 345 16.43 6.98 16.15
N GLN A 346 17.10 7.64 17.08
CA GLN A 346 16.47 8.60 17.98
C GLN A 346 16.15 9.92 17.27
N ARG A 347 16.95 10.27 16.26
CA ARG A 347 16.77 11.46 15.42
C ARG A 347 15.96 11.17 14.16
N ALA A 348 15.47 9.95 13.98
CA ALA A 348 14.69 9.58 12.83
C ALA A 348 13.41 10.41 12.70
N ARG A 349 13.08 10.81 11.49
CA ARG A 349 11.78 11.42 11.20
C ARG A 349 10.68 10.36 11.40
N GLN A 350 9.75 10.64 12.29
CA GLN A 350 8.66 9.77 12.68
C GLN A 350 7.41 10.07 11.84
N TRP A 351 6.68 9.03 11.49
CA TRP A 351 5.42 9.16 10.78
C TRP A 351 4.44 8.06 11.15
N ALA A 352 3.14 8.38 11.03
CA ALA A 352 2.05 7.42 11.11
C ALA A 352 1.01 7.70 10.03
N GLY A 353 0.37 6.63 9.52
CA GLY A 353 -0.65 6.77 8.49
C GLY A 353 -1.68 5.65 8.51
N LEU A 354 -2.82 5.94 7.91
CA LEU A 354 -4.00 5.08 7.89
C LEU A 354 -4.08 4.33 6.57
N ARG A 355 -3.76 3.03 6.58
CA ARG A 355 -3.91 2.16 5.42
C ARG A 355 -5.39 1.87 5.17
N PRO A 356 -5.94 2.14 3.99
CA PRO A 356 -7.35 1.88 3.68
C PRO A 356 -7.54 0.38 3.37
N ALA A 357 -7.85 -0.41 4.39
CA ALA A 357 -7.87 -1.86 4.27
C ALA A 357 -9.28 -2.42 4.12
N THR A 358 -9.48 -3.26 3.11
CA THR A 358 -10.65 -4.13 3.01
C THR A 358 -10.45 -5.36 3.90
N PRO A 359 -11.50 -6.02 4.38
CA PRO A 359 -11.39 -7.22 5.21
C PRO A 359 -10.68 -8.37 4.49
N GLN A 360 -10.86 -8.47 3.17
CA GLN A 360 -10.31 -9.53 2.33
C GLN A 360 -8.87 -9.24 1.87
N GLY A 361 -8.40 -7.99 2.04
CA GLY A 361 -7.09 -7.54 1.62
C GLY A 361 -6.98 -7.20 0.13
N THR A 362 -7.97 -7.53 -0.70
CA THR A 362 -8.03 -7.13 -2.11
C THR A 362 -8.60 -5.73 -2.27
N PRO A 363 -8.07 -4.89 -3.20
CA PRO A 363 -8.66 -3.59 -3.50
C PRO A 363 -10.01 -3.73 -4.21
N LEU A 364 -10.74 -2.61 -4.29
CA LEU A 364 -11.98 -2.47 -5.02
C LEU A 364 -11.73 -1.58 -6.24
N ILE A 365 -11.71 -2.19 -7.42
CA ILE A 365 -11.41 -1.57 -8.71
C ILE A 365 -12.60 -1.77 -9.65
N GLY A 366 -13.12 -0.69 -10.24
CA GLY A 366 -14.20 -0.79 -11.22
C GLY A 366 -15.46 -0.04 -10.83
N ARG A 367 -16.62 -0.54 -11.26
CA ARG A 367 -17.91 0.13 -11.11
C ARG A 367 -18.41 0.14 -9.65
N SER A 368 -19.10 1.22 -9.30
CA SER A 368 -19.68 1.41 -7.96
C SER A 368 -21.19 1.08 -7.87
N GLY A 369 -21.83 0.72 -8.98
CA GLY A 369 -23.28 0.65 -9.13
C GLY A 369 -23.91 1.91 -9.74
N PHE A 370 -23.15 2.98 -9.90
CA PHE A 370 -23.48 4.15 -10.72
C PHE A 370 -22.91 4.00 -12.13
N ASP A 371 -23.51 4.65 -13.11
CA ASP A 371 -23.13 4.52 -14.53
C ASP A 371 -21.75 5.05 -14.83
N ASN A 372 -21.33 6.12 -14.12
CA ASN A 372 -20.10 6.86 -14.38
C ASN A 372 -19.25 7.11 -13.12
N LEU A 373 -19.54 6.45 -11.99
CA LEU A 373 -18.73 6.50 -10.80
C LEU A 373 -17.94 5.20 -10.65
N TRP A 374 -16.63 5.36 -10.53
CA TRP A 374 -15.66 4.28 -10.50
C TRP A 374 -14.88 4.28 -9.18
N LEU A 375 -14.46 3.12 -8.76
CA LEU A 375 -13.68 2.91 -7.54
C LEU A 375 -12.26 2.50 -7.90
N ASN A 376 -11.29 3.07 -7.19
CA ASN A 376 -9.93 2.57 -7.10
C ASN A 376 -9.44 2.74 -5.66
N VAL A 377 -9.88 1.87 -4.77
CA VAL A 377 -9.79 2.05 -3.30
C VAL A 377 -9.46 0.75 -2.58
N GLY A 378 -9.10 0.85 -1.31
CA GLY A 378 -9.02 -0.34 -0.43
C GLY A 378 -7.73 -1.15 -0.56
N HIS A 379 -6.63 -0.57 -1.07
CA HIS A 379 -5.36 -1.26 -1.33
C HIS A 379 -4.57 -1.63 -0.06
N GLY A 380 -5.01 -1.22 1.12
CA GLY A 380 -4.37 -1.56 2.39
C GLY A 380 -2.90 -1.18 2.45
N SER A 381 -2.04 -2.13 2.82
CA SER A 381 -0.59 -1.95 2.87
C SER A 381 0.12 -2.10 1.52
N LEU A 382 -0.58 -2.55 0.49
CA LEU A 382 -0.01 -2.86 -0.83
C LEU A 382 -0.23 -1.74 -1.86
N GLY A 383 -0.74 -0.57 -1.43
CA GLY A 383 -1.13 0.51 -2.35
C GLY A 383 -0.04 0.91 -3.32
N PHE A 384 1.21 1.03 -2.89
CA PHE A 384 2.31 1.36 -3.79
C PHE A 384 2.61 0.24 -4.79
N THR A 385 2.72 -1.00 -4.32
CA THR A 385 2.94 -2.18 -5.18
C THR A 385 1.86 -2.33 -6.26
N LEU A 386 0.61 -2.03 -5.93
CA LEU A 386 -0.55 -2.28 -6.81
C LEU A 386 -0.98 -1.06 -7.64
N ALA A 387 -0.41 0.14 -7.39
CA ALA A 387 -0.88 1.41 -7.93
C ALA A 387 -0.93 1.43 -9.46
N CYS A 388 0.16 1.05 -10.12
CA CYS A 388 0.27 1.12 -11.58
C CYS A 388 -0.70 0.14 -12.25
N GLY A 389 -0.77 -1.10 -11.76
CA GLY A 389 -1.67 -2.12 -12.29
C GLY A 389 -3.14 -1.78 -12.10
N SER A 390 -3.52 -1.31 -10.89
CA SER A 390 -4.91 -0.93 -10.64
C SER A 390 -5.35 0.28 -11.47
N ALA A 391 -4.44 1.23 -11.70
CA ALA A 391 -4.67 2.39 -12.55
C ALA A 391 -4.88 1.99 -14.01
N ASP A 392 -4.01 1.13 -14.54
CA ASP A 392 -4.11 0.63 -15.91
C ASP A 392 -5.40 -0.15 -16.16
N LEU A 393 -5.75 -1.08 -15.26
CA LEU A 393 -6.99 -1.84 -15.39
C LEU A 393 -8.22 -0.95 -15.36
N LEU A 394 -8.27 0.01 -14.43
CA LEU A 394 -9.40 0.92 -14.31
C LEU A 394 -9.52 1.83 -15.52
N SER A 395 -8.43 2.43 -15.98
CA SER A 395 -8.45 3.33 -17.15
C SER A 395 -8.86 2.59 -18.42
N SER A 396 -8.43 1.33 -18.61
CA SER A 396 -8.86 0.49 -19.72
C SER A 396 -10.38 0.28 -19.72
N VAL A 397 -10.96 -0.04 -18.56
CA VAL A 397 -12.42 -0.25 -18.44
C VAL A 397 -13.18 1.05 -18.65
N ILE A 398 -12.69 2.20 -18.16
CA ILE A 398 -13.28 3.53 -18.42
C ILE A 398 -13.24 3.86 -19.92
N GLY A 399 -12.13 3.53 -20.59
CA GLY A 399 -11.95 3.71 -22.02
C GLY A 399 -12.75 2.73 -22.90
N GLY A 400 -13.48 1.78 -22.29
CA GLY A 400 -14.26 0.77 -23.01
C GLY A 400 -13.44 -0.41 -23.54
N SER A 401 -12.19 -0.54 -23.14
CA SER A 401 -11.31 -1.66 -23.50
C SER A 401 -11.37 -2.77 -22.47
N PRO A 402 -11.20 -4.04 -22.84
CA PRO A 402 -11.09 -5.13 -21.88
C PRO A 402 -9.82 -4.94 -21.02
N PRO A 403 -9.88 -5.21 -19.71
CA PRO A 403 -8.72 -5.13 -18.86
C PRO A 403 -7.73 -6.26 -19.19
N ALA A 404 -6.42 -5.97 -19.14
CA ALA A 404 -5.36 -6.92 -19.47
C ALA A 404 -5.34 -8.17 -18.57
N VAL A 405 -5.81 -8.05 -17.33
CA VAL A 405 -6.03 -9.15 -16.40
C VAL A 405 -7.42 -9.06 -15.78
N SER A 406 -7.99 -10.20 -15.37
CA SER A 406 -9.33 -10.25 -14.80
C SER A 406 -9.48 -9.40 -13.54
N LEU A 407 -10.61 -8.72 -13.39
CA LEU A 407 -11.01 -7.99 -12.18
C LEU A 407 -11.72 -8.89 -11.16
N ASP A 408 -11.81 -10.21 -11.38
CA ASP A 408 -12.42 -11.14 -10.43
C ASP A 408 -11.75 -11.04 -9.06
N GLY A 409 -12.57 -10.85 -8.01
CA GLY A 409 -12.12 -10.65 -6.64
C GLY A 409 -11.50 -9.28 -6.34
N LEU A 410 -11.48 -8.36 -7.32
CA LEU A 410 -10.96 -7.00 -7.20
C LEU A 410 -12.05 -5.92 -7.35
N SER A 411 -13.32 -6.29 -7.42
CA SER A 411 -14.42 -5.35 -7.58
C SER A 411 -15.39 -5.39 -6.39
N LEU A 412 -16.20 -4.36 -6.26
CA LEU A 412 -17.29 -4.34 -5.29
C LEU A 412 -18.27 -5.46 -5.68
N PRO A 413 -18.68 -6.32 -4.74
CA PRO A 413 -19.73 -7.30 -4.99
C PRO A 413 -21.02 -6.63 -5.47
N ALA A 414 -21.68 -7.23 -6.49
CA ALA A 414 -22.92 -6.73 -7.04
C ALA A 414 -24.09 -6.79 -6.02
#